data_f84601ac6e885f2a55d8631193c9434b
#
_entry.id   f84601ac6e885f2a55d8631193c9434b
#
_cell.length_a   1.000
_cell.length_b   1.000
_cell.length_c   1.000
_cell.angle_alpha   90.00
_cell.angle_beta   90.00
_cell.angle_gamma   90.00
#
_symmetry.space_group_name_H-M   'P 1'
#
loop_
_entity.id
_entity.type
_entity.pdbx_description
1 polymer ?
#
loop_
_entity_poly.entity_id
_entity_poly.type
_entity_poly.pdbx_seq_one_letter_code
_entity_poly.pdbx_strand_id
1 'polypeptide(L)'
;MHLQRKIWINGEYVNWEKANVHILSHSHQRGSLIFGFIPIFENXGVVSIFRLHDHVKRLFXSCETAGIPISYNENEIKLAIKDTVKKNPGSKYIKISVYIASVEVDVVPQDPFSTVAIAVYDPQXDIISKNTQTFHKFKELSVWIEKEKHQRRNDIIPPQIKIAGNYTSSMMAKWQARRNGYDEIFFTDENGNITESTTSNIFIVDGEDNLLTAHENQVLYGITRKSVLEIARDENIKIFEGQITLDKLKDAKEVFITSSSHIICPVVKIDNQLISNNDERNLTNILKKRFSLITSCNDXKFNHWMEXI
;
A
#
# COMPACT_ATOMS: atom_id res chain seq x y z
N MET A 1 29.98 -8.44 2.25
CA MET A 1 30.02 -7.02 2.62
C MET A 1 28.59 -6.56 2.93
N HIS A 2 28.29 -6.28 4.20
CA HIS A 2 26.95 -5.78 4.55
C HIS A 2 26.79 -4.37 4.00
N LEU A 3 25.92 -4.20 3.03
CA LEU A 3 25.52 -2.90 2.53
C LEU A 3 24.88 -2.12 3.70
N GLN A 4 25.54 -1.05 4.12
CA GLN A 4 25.03 -0.22 5.20
C GLN A 4 24.08 0.80 4.58
N ARG A 5 22.78 0.58 4.75
CA ARG A 5 21.75 1.49 4.21
C ARG A 5 21.89 2.89 4.80
N LYS A 6 21.70 3.88 3.96
CA LYS A 6 21.63 5.29 4.35
C LYS A 6 20.19 5.76 4.26
N ILE A 7 19.76 6.49 5.27
CA ILE A 7 18.42 7.05 5.32
C ILE A 7 18.53 8.57 5.14
N TRP A 8 17.72 9.11 4.25
CA TRP A 8 17.65 10.56 4.02
C TRP A 8 16.66 11.15 5.03
N ILE A 9 17.09 12.16 5.79
CA ILE A 9 16.23 12.87 6.76
C ILE A 9 16.47 14.37 6.57
N ASN A 10 15.45 15.08 6.11
CA ASN A 10 15.47 16.55 5.93
C ASN A 10 16.75 17.06 5.25
N GLY A 11 17.17 16.40 4.16
CA GLY A 11 18.30 16.85 3.35
C GLY A 11 19.64 16.21 3.69
N GLU A 12 19.71 15.42 4.76
CA GLU A 12 20.95 14.78 5.19
C GLU A 12 20.83 13.25 5.19
N TYR A 13 21.94 12.58 4.93
CA TYR A 13 22.00 11.10 5.00
C TYR A 13 22.57 10.67 6.34
N VAL A 14 21.84 9.81 7.03
CA VAL A 14 22.26 9.22 8.28
C VAL A 14 22.39 7.71 8.12
N ASN A 15 23.19 7.08 8.99
CA ASN A 15 23.27 5.62 9.04
C ASN A 15 21.95 5.04 9.54
N TRP A 16 21.64 3.82 9.09
CA TRP A 16 20.41 3.09 9.45
C TRP A 16 20.12 3.14 10.96
N GLU A 17 21.15 2.89 11.80
CA GLU A 17 20.99 2.82 13.25
C GLU A 17 20.72 4.18 13.90
N LYS A 18 20.98 5.27 13.18
CA LYS A 18 20.80 6.63 13.70
C LYS A 18 19.44 7.23 13.34
N ALA A 19 18.66 6.54 12.52
CA ALA A 19 17.35 7.02 12.09
C ALA A 19 16.31 6.68 13.16
N ASN A 20 16.30 7.44 14.25
CA ASN A 20 15.48 7.20 15.44
C ASN A 20 14.55 8.38 15.71
N VAL A 21 13.48 8.12 16.44
CA VAL A 21 12.48 9.12 16.82
C VAL A 21 12.40 9.13 18.35
N HIS A 22 12.27 10.32 18.91
CA HIS A 22 12.14 10.46 20.37
C HIS A 22 10.86 9.77 20.84
N ILE A 23 10.93 9.09 21.99
CA ILE A 23 9.79 8.34 22.54
C ILE A 23 8.57 9.23 22.81
N LEU A 24 8.77 10.50 23.09
CA LEU A 24 7.69 11.46 23.36
C LEU A 24 7.35 12.32 22.15
N SER A 25 7.85 11.97 20.96
CA SER A 25 7.47 12.70 19.74
C SER A 25 5.97 12.59 19.49
N HIS A 26 5.40 13.63 18.94
CA HIS A 26 3.96 13.67 18.63
C HIS A 26 3.57 12.51 17.71
N SER A 27 4.39 12.22 16.70
CA SER A 27 4.10 11.13 15.79
C SER A 27 4.06 9.77 16.47
N HIS A 28 4.95 9.51 17.40
CA HIS A 28 4.97 8.23 18.13
C HIS A 28 3.77 8.12 19.06
N GLN A 29 3.39 9.23 19.73
CA GLN A 29 2.33 9.22 20.72
C GLN A 29 0.93 9.39 20.14
N ARG A 30 0.79 10.03 18.95
CA ARG A 30 -0.53 10.39 18.38
C ARG A 30 -0.75 9.87 16.96
N GLY A 31 0.24 9.23 16.33
CA GLY A 31 0.10 8.69 14.99
C GLY A 31 0.12 9.74 13.88
N SER A 32 0.68 10.92 14.13
CA SER A 32 0.77 12.02 13.15
C SER A 32 1.90 11.78 12.16
N LEU A 33 1.68 10.78 11.29
CA LEU A 33 2.66 10.35 10.29
C LEU A 33 1.90 9.97 9.02
N ILE A 34 2.20 10.68 7.95
CA ILE A 34 1.75 10.36 6.59
C ILE A 34 2.89 9.57 5.93
N PHE A 35 2.57 8.53 5.18
CA PHE A 35 3.64 7.73 4.57
C PHE A 35 3.27 7.23 3.17
N GLY A 36 4.31 6.86 2.44
CA GLY A 36 4.20 6.17 1.17
C GLY A 36 5.04 4.90 1.18
N PHE A 37 4.62 3.91 0.43
CA PHE A 37 5.37 2.67 0.24
C PHE A 37 5.39 2.38 -1.27
N ILE A 38 6.58 2.44 -1.88
CA ILE A 38 6.72 2.49 -3.34
C ILE A 38 7.66 1.36 -3.79
N PRO A 39 7.22 0.50 -4.72
CA PRO A 39 8.09 -0.58 -5.19
C PRO A 39 9.13 -0.09 -6.20
N ILE A 40 10.29 -0.72 -6.13
CA ILE A 40 11.42 -0.54 -7.05
C ILE A 40 11.57 -1.84 -7.85
N PHE A 41 11.80 -1.71 -9.14
CA PHE A 41 12.06 -2.86 -10.03
C PHE A 41 13.42 -2.69 -10.69
N GLU A 42 14.11 -3.80 -10.90
CA GLU A 42 15.38 -3.82 -11.60
C GLU A 42 15.30 -4.87 -12.71
N ASN A 43 15.50 -4.39 -13.91
CA ASN A 43 15.45 -5.25 -15.11
C ASN A 43 16.67 -4.93 -15.96
N UNK A 44 17.50 -5.85 -16.07
CA UNK A 44 18.56 -5.75 -16.81
C UNK A 44 19.47 -4.72 -16.48
N GLY A 45 19.61 -4.62 -15.19
CA GLY A 45 20.53 -3.61 -14.70
C GLY A 45 19.96 -2.21 -14.68
N VAL A 46 18.77 -2.02 -15.16
CA VAL A 46 18.08 -0.73 -15.13
C VAL A 46 17.15 -0.73 -13.92
N VAL A 47 17.35 0.24 -13.02
CA VAL A 47 16.52 0.41 -11.83
C VAL A 47 15.43 1.43 -12.13
N SER A 48 14.20 1.11 -11.80
CA SER A 48 13.07 2.02 -12.01
C SER A 48 12.11 1.98 -10.81
N ILE A 49 11.44 3.11 -10.60
CA ILE A 49 10.47 3.30 -9.52
C ILE A 49 9.08 3.31 -10.15
N PHE A 50 8.18 2.47 -9.61
CA PHE A 50 6.83 2.34 -10.15
C PHE A 50 5.97 3.52 -9.72
N ARG A 51 5.46 4.28 -10.70
CA ARG A 51 4.49 5.39 -10.54
C ARG A 51 4.91 6.38 -9.44
N LEU A 52 6.17 6.78 -9.44
CA LEU A 52 6.72 7.70 -8.44
C LEU A 52 5.88 8.99 -8.33
N HIS A 53 5.50 9.55 -9.47
CA HIS A 53 4.69 10.78 -9.49
C HIS A 53 3.37 10.59 -8.74
N ASP A 54 2.64 9.50 -9.00
CA ASP A 54 1.35 9.25 -8.35
C ASP A 54 1.50 9.04 -6.84
N HIS A 55 2.55 8.32 -6.42
CA HIS A 55 2.82 8.09 -5.00
C HIS A 55 3.13 9.42 -4.28
N VAL A 56 3.95 10.26 -4.88
CA VAL A 56 4.30 11.57 -4.29
C VAL A 56 3.08 12.48 -4.24
N LYS A 57 2.30 12.50 -5.32
CA LYS A 57 1.07 13.29 -5.36
C LYS A 57 0.11 12.87 -4.24
N ARG A 58 -0.06 11.56 -4.02
CA ARG A 58 -0.92 11.06 -2.93
C ARG A 58 -0.34 11.46 -1.56
N LEU A 59 0.97 11.41 -1.39
CA LEU A 59 1.62 11.84 -0.15
C LEU A 59 1.24 13.28 0.19
N PHE A 60 1.32 14.19 -0.78
CA PHE A 60 0.97 15.59 -0.60
C PHE A 60 -0.52 15.77 -0.29
N UNK A 61 -1.20 15.06 -0.84
CA UNK A 61 -2.53 15.04 -0.62
C UNK A 61 -2.93 14.65 0.67
N SER A 62 -2.35 13.65 1.09
CA SER A 62 -2.59 13.15 2.45
C SER A 62 -2.12 14.15 3.51
N CYS A 63 -0.99 14.77 3.29
CA CYS A 63 -0.48 15.82 4.20
C CYS A 63 -1.45 16.97 4.30
N GLU A 64 -1.96 17.45 3.19
CA GLU A 64 -2.92 18.56 3.15
C GLU A 64 -4.21 18.21 3.90
N THR A 65 -4.76 17.04 3.63
CA THR A 65 -6.00 16.57 4.28
C THR A 65 -5.83 16.42 5.79
N ALA A 66 -4.68 15.91 6.23
CA ALA A 66 -4.39 15.71 7.66
C ALA A 66 -3.94 16.98 8.37
N GLY A 67 -3.63 18.04 7.64
CA GLY A 67 -3.09 19.27 8.22
C GLY A 67 -1.64 19.14 8.68
N ILE A 68 -0.90 18.17 8.15
CA ILE A 68 0.52 18.00 8.47
C ILE A 68 1.33 18.79 7.45
N PRO A 69 2.06 19.83 7.88
CA PRO A 69 2.82 20.66 6.93
C PRO A 69 3.98 19.87 6.31
N ILE A 70 4.32 20.20 5.07
CA ILE A 70 5.51 19.65 4.42
C ILE A 70 6.25 20.82 3.78
N SER A 71 7.55 20.95 4.10
CA SER A 71 8.37 22.08 3.70
C SER A 71 9.02 21.93 2.32
N TYR A 72 8.78 20.82 1.66
CA TYR A 72 9.32 20.50 0.32
C TYR A 72 8.20 20.55 -0.71
N ASN A 73 8.56 20.79 -1.97
CA ASN A 73 7.64 20.60 -3.08
C ASN A 73 7.78 19.18 -3.66
N GLU A 74 6.85 18.81 -4.53
CA GLU A 74 6.82 17.45 -5.12
C GLU A 74 8.10 17.08 -5.85
N ASN A 75 8.69 18.04 -6.58
CA ASN A 75 9.90 17.78 -7.36
C ASN A 75 11.12 17.55 -6.45
N GLU A 76 11.22 18.32 -5.38
CA GLU A 76 12.27 18.12 -4.37
C GLU A 76 12.19 16.73 -3.75
N ILE A 77 10.98 16.28 -3.40
CA ILE A 77 10.77 14.94 -2.83
C ILE A 77 11.11 13.85 -3.86
N LYS A 78 10.67 14.01 -5.12
CA LYS A 78 11.02 13.04 -6.18
C LYS A 78 12.53 12.91 -6.37
N LEU A 79 13.24 14.03 -6.38
CA LEU A 79 14.69 14.03 -6.50
C LEU A 79 15.36 13.36 -5.30
N ALA A 80 14.91 13.69 -4.07
CA ALA A 80 15.44 13.09 -2.86
C ALA A 80 15.23 11.56 -2.86
N ILE A 81 14.06 11.10 -3.32
CA ILE A 81 13.77 9.67 -3.44
C ILE A 81 14.74 9.02 -4.42
N LYS A 82 14.89 9.57 -5.62
CA LYS A 82 15.78 9.01 -6.65
C LYS A 82 17.24 8.94 -6.17
N ASP A 83 17.72 10.00 -5.54
CA ASP A 83 19.08 10.05 -5.01
C ASP A 83 19.28 9.03 -3.89
N THR A 84 18.25 8.85 -3.03
CA THR A 84 18.31 7.87 -1.96
C THR A 84 18.35 6.44 -2.54
N VAL A 85 17.60 6.16 -3.61
CA VAL A 85 17.65 4.85 -4.29
C VAL A 85 19.05 4.61 -4.87
N LYS A 86 19.64 5.60 -5.55
CA LYS A 86 21.02 5.49 -6.10
C LYS A 86 22.03 5.17 -5.01
N LYS A 87 21.85 5.76 -3.83
CA LYS A 87 22.75 5.59 -2.69
C LYS A 87 22.60 4.22 -2.01
N ASN A 88 21.51 3.50 -2.28
CA ASN A 88 21.17 2.23 -1.64
C ASN A 88 20.91 1.12 -2.67
N PRO A 89 21.94 0.69 -3.41
CA PRO A 89 21.73 -0.31 -4.47
C PRO A 89 21.16 -1.63 -3.93
N GLY A 90 20.41 -2.33 -4.76
CA GLY A 90 19.78 -3.60 -4.39
C GLY A 90 18.53 -3.46 -3.53
N SER A 91 18.05 -2.25 -3.30
CA SER A 91 16.81 -2.03 -2.56
C SER A 91 15.58 -2.40 -3.41
N LYS A 92 14.51 -2.77 -2.74
CA LYS A 92 13.26 -3.22 -3.39
C LYS A 92 12.07 -2.28 -3.11
N TYR A 93 12.15 -1.49 -2.05
CA TYR A 93 11.06 -0.60 -1.65
C TYR A 93 11.58 0.70 -1.10
N ILE A 94 10.78 1.74 -1.30
CA ILE A 94 10.96 3.07 -0.70
C ILE A 94 9.86 3.24 0.34
N LYS A 95 10.23 3.64 1.54
CA LYS A 95 9.27 4.09 2.55
C LYS A 95 9.58 5.54 2.85
N ILE A 96 8.65 6.44 2.47
CA ILE A 96 8.76 7.87 2.78
C ILE A 96 7.77 8.19 3.90
N SER A 97 8.23 8.98 4.87
CA SER A 97 7.43 9.39 6.02
C SER A 97 7.49 10.91 6.18
N VAL A 98 6.32 11.53 6.38
CA VAL A 98 6.20 12.94 6.75
C VAL A 98 5.53 12.95 8.13
N TYR A 99 6.23 13.40 9.15
CA TYR A 99 5.77 13.19 10.52
C TYR A 99 6.14 14.35 11.44
N ILE A 100 5.38 14.50 12.51
CA ILE A 100 5.64 15.52 13.55
C ILE A 100 6.62 14.92 14.55
N ALA A 101 7.89 15.28 14.41
CA ALA A 101 8.99 14.73 15.21
C ALA A 101 9.13 15.41 16.57
N SER A 102 8.55 16.60 16.76
CA SER A 102 8.69 17.37 17.98
C SER A 102 8.10 16.65 19.20
N VAL A 103 8.69 16.89 20.36
CA VAL A 103 8.18 16.43 21.65
C VAL A 103 7.05 17.38 22.04
N GLU A 104 5.85 16.85 22.17
CA GLU A 104 4.64 17.64 22.38
C GLU A 104 3.80 17.04 23.49
N VAL A 105 3.09 17.90 24.21
CA VAL A 105 2.17 17.49 25.28
C VAL A 105 0.74 17.40 24.75
N ASP A 106 0.34 18.36 23.95
CA ASP A 106 -1.03 18.48 23.48
C ASP A 106 -1.32 17.54 22.30
N VAL A 107 -2.61 17.35 22.04
CA VAL A 107 -3.08 16.60 20.86
C VAL A 107 -2.83 17.39 19.57
N VAL A 108 -2.84 18.70 19.66
CA VAL A 108 -2.46 19.59 18.54
C VAL A 108 -1.01 20.00 18.73
N PRO A 109 -0.10 19.65 17.80
CA PRO A 109 1.29 20.03 17.96
C PRO A 109 1.47 21.55 17.79
N GLN A 110 2.35 22.13 18.57
CA GLN A 110 2.62 23.56 18.50
C GLN A 110 3.74 23.88 17.49
N ASP A 111 4.62 22.92 17.23
CA ASP A 111 5.67 23.06 16.23
C ASP A 111 5.02 23.08 14.83
N PRO A 112 5.24 24.13 14.04
CA PRO A 112 4.62 24.21 12.69
C PRO A 112 5.38 23.41 11.63
N PHE A 113 6.34 22.58 12.00
CA PHE A 113 7.19 21.88 11.03
C PHE A 113 7.02 20.35 11.16
N SER A 114 7.19 19.68 10.04
CA SER A 114 7.31 18.22 10.01
C SER A 114 8.72 17.83 9.60
N THR A 115 9.05 16.58 9.86
CA THR A 115 10.28 15.94 9.37
C THR A 115 9.91 15.02 8.21
N VAL A 116 10.74 14.99 7.18
CA VAL A 116 10.60 14.03 6.08
C VAL A 116 11.77 13.05 6.14
N ALA A 117 11.45 11.75 6.15
CA ALA A 117 12.45 10.69 6.11
C ALA A 117 12.17 9.75 4.94
N ILE A 118 13.23 9.34 4.25
CA ILE A 118 13.15 8.39 3.13
C ILE A 118 14.09 7.23 3.45
N ALA A 119 13.50 6.05 3.65
CA ALA A 119 14.23 4.80 3.82
C ALA A 119 14.04 3.95 2.56
N VAL A 120 15.14 3.46 2.02
CA VAL A 120 15.14 2.63 0.81
C VAL A 120 15.86 1.34 1.18
N TYR A 121 15.20 0.19 1.02
CA TYR A 121 15.69 -1.05 1.62
C TYR A 121 15.09 -2.28 0.93
N ASP A 122 15.67 -3.44 1.26
CA ASP A 122 15.12 -4.76 0.92
C ASP A 122 14.61 -5.38 2.22
N PRO A 123 13.29 -5.53 2.40
CA PRO A 123 12.75 -6.12 3.65
C PRO A 123 13.34 -7.48 3.99
N GLN A 124 13.61 -8.29 3.03
CA GLN A 124 14.19 -9.60 3.26
C GLN A 124 15.64 -9.50 3.76
N UNK A 125 16.31 -8.69 3.10
CA UNK A 125 17.62 -8.59 3.36
C UNK A 125 17.95 -7.79 4.50
N ASP A 126 17.30 -6.78 4.68
CA ASP A 126 17.71 -5.79 5.68
C ASP A 126 17.03 -6.00 7.04
N ILE A 127 15.86 -6.63 7.07
CA ILE A 127 15.05 -6.77 8.28
C ILE A 127 14.79 -8.23 8.65
N ILE A 128 14.14 -8.99 7.75
CA ILE A 128 13.62 -10.34 8.10
C ILE A 128 14.76 -11.31 8.41
N SER A 129 15.79 -11.32 7.58
CA SER A 129 16.92 -12.23 7.76
C SER A 129 17.74 -11.95 9.02
N LYS A 130 17.61 -10.75 9.57
CA LYS A 130 18.34 -10.34 10.79
C LYS A 130 17.54 -10.57 12.07
N ASN A 131 16.28 -10.88 11.93
CA ASN A 131 15.37 -11.12 13.05
C ASN A 131 14.85 -12.55 12.98
N THR A 132 14.43 -13.08 14.12
CA THR A 132 13.87 -14.44 14.18
C THR A 132 12.44 -14.51 13.63
N GLN A 133 11.99 -13.46 12.99
CA GLN A 133 10.63 -13.40 12.44
C GLN A 133 10.55 -14.13 11.11
N THR A 134 9.49 -14.90 10.96
CA THR A 134 9.14 -15.49 9.67
C THR A 134 8.16 -14.56 8.96
N PHE A 135 8.49 -14.17 7.75
CA PHE A 135 7.60 -13.40 6.90
C PHE A 135 7.15 -14.29 5.74
N HIS A 136 5.86 -14.56 5.71
CA HIS A 136 5.30 -15.36 4.63
C HIS A 136 4.77 -14.45 3.53
N LYS A 137 5.40 -14.52 2.37
CA LYS A 137 4.87 -13.89 1.18
C LYS A 137 3.85 -14.88 0.58
N PHE A 138 2.60 -14.61 0.79
CA PHE A 138 1.54 -15.51 0.36
C PHE A 138 1.39 -15.45 -1.17
N LYS A 139 1.26 -16.62 -1.78
CA LYS A 139 0.90 -16.74 -3.19
C LYS A 139 -0.62 -16.63 -3.36
N GLU A 140 -1.33 -17.07 -2.35
CA GLU A 140 -2.79 -17.11 -2.27
C GLU A 140 -3.21 -16.85 -0.82
N LEU A 141 -4.38 -16.29 -0.61
CA LEU A 141 -4.83 -15.88 0.71
C LEU A 141 -6.15 -16.53 1.12
N SER A 142 -6.23 -16.85 2.41
CA SER A 142 -7.50 -17.11 3.10
C SER A 142 -7.89 -15.87 3.89
N VAL A 143 -9.16 -15.49 3.83
CA VAL A 143 -9.64 -14.21 4.33
C VAL A 143 -10.82 -14.41 5.29
N TRP A 144 -10.79 -13.68 6.39
CA TRP A 144 -11.91 -13.53 7.34
C TRP A 144 -12.65 -12.24 7.01
N ILE A 145 -13.99 -12.26 6.98
CA ILE A 145 -14.76 -11.03 6.84
C ILE A 145 -14.98 -10.44 8.23
N GLU A 146 -14.51 -9.22 8.43
CA GLU A 146 -14.67 -8.50 9.70
C GLU A 146 -16.01 -7.78 9.70
N LYS A 147 -16.96 -8.32 10.46
CA LYS A 147 -18.35 -7.83 10.49
C LYS A 147 -18.64 -6.93 11.69
N GLU A 148 -17.78 -6.94 12.70
CA GLU A 148 -18.06 -6.25 13.97
C GLU A 148 -17.34 -4.91 14.09
N LYS A 149 -16.20 -4.75 13.45
CA LYS A 149 -15.37 -3.56 13.56
C LYS A 149 -15.21 -2.92 12.19
N HIS A 150 -15.72 -1.73 12.07
CA HIS A 150 -15.65 -0.98 10.81
C HIS A 150 -14.30 -0.28 10.75
N GLN A 151 -13.55 -0.52 9.68
CA GLN A 151 -12.20 -0.02 9.63
C GLN A 151 -12.15 1.49 9.48
N ARG A 152 -12.63 2.01 8.41
CA ARG A 152 -12.41 3.41 8.06
C ARG A 152 -13.72 4.11 7.78
N ARG A 153 -13.98 5.11 8.57
CA ARG A 153 -15.18 5.95 8.42
C ARG A 153 -14.73 7.35 8.01
N ASN A 154 -15.41 7.90 7.02
CA ASN A 154 -15.10 9.24 6.50
C ASN A 154 -15.31 10.33 7.56
N ASP A 155 -16.16 10.08 8.54
CA ASP A 155 -16.48 11.03 9.60
C ASP A 155 -15.49 10.97 10.78
N ILE A 156 -14.48 10.13 10.72
CA ILE A 156 -13.42 10.04 11.75
C ILE A 156 -12.08 10.42 11.13
N ILE A 157 -11.52 9.56 10.31
CA ILE A 157 -10.31 9.85 9.53
C ILE A 157 -10.62 9.45 8.08
N PRO A 158 -10.46 10.34 7.11
CA PRO A 158 -10.76 9.98 5.72
C PRO A 158 -9.97 8.75 5.30
N PRO A 159 -10.63 7.73 4.73
CA PRO A 159 -9.92 6.49 4.33
C PRO A 159 -8.97 6.71 3.15
N GLN A 160 -9.15 7.79 2.39
CA GLN A 160 -8.36 8.08 1.19
C GLN A 160 -6.90 8.40 1.50
N ILE A 161 -6.60 8.87 2.72
CA ILE A 161 -5.25 9.31 3.08
C ILE A 161 -4.47 8.18 3.76
N LYS A 162 -3.15 8.20 3.55
CA LYS A 162 -2.28 7.15 4.08
C LYS A 162 -1.59 7.65 5.36
N ILE A 163 -2.37 7.63 6.46
CA ILE A 163 -1.93 8.09 7.78
C ILE A 163 -1.79 6.90 8.75
N ALA A 164 -0.72 6.90 9.53
CA ALA A 164 -0.37 5.78 10.41
C ALA A 164 -1.48 5.45 11.42
N GLY A 165 -2.18 6.46 11.93
CA GLY A 165 -3.25 6.25 12.91
C GLY A 165 -4.37 5.31 12.43
N ASN A 166 -4.61 5.24 11.11
CA ASN A 166 -5.62 4.34 10.54
C ASN A 166 -5.25 2.86 10.67
N TYR A 167 -3.98 2.53 10.90
CA TYR A 167 -3.50 1.15 10.85
C TYR A 167 -3.60 0.40 12.18
N THR A 168 -3.95 1.10 13.26
CA THR A 168 -4.15 0.44 14.57
C THR A 168 -5.36 -0.50 14.53
N SER A 169 -6.48 -0.06 13.96
CA SER A 169 -7.66 -0.92 13.82
C SER A 169 -7.37 -2.11 12.91
N SER A 170 -6.59 -1.89 11.84
CA SER A 170 -6.17 -2.97 10.93
C SER A 170 -5.34 -4.02 11.68
N MET A 171 -4.39 -3.58 12.51
CA MET A 171 -3.55 -4.47 13.30
C MET A 171 -4.40 -5.33 14.24
N MET A 172 -5.32 -4.70 14.96
CA MET A 172 -6.18 -5.41 15.93
C MET A 172 -7.04 -6.46 15.23
N ALA A 173 -7.67 -6.12 14.13
CA ALA A 173 -8.54 -7.03 13.38
C ALA A 173 -7.74 -8.18 12.75
N LYS A 174 -6.58 -7.88 12.19
CA LYS A 174 -5.74 -8.91 11.56
C LYS A 174 -5.18 -9.89 12.59
N TRP A 175 -4.83 -9.41 13.79
CA TRP A 175 -4.42 -10.29 14.90
C TRP A 175 -5.51 -11.32 15.21
N GLN A 176 -6.75 -10.85 15.29
CA GLN A 176 -7.89 -11.75 15.55
C GLN A 176 -8.06 -12.79 14.44
N ALA A 177 -7.99 -12.35 13.19
CA ALA A 177 -8.10 -13.24 12.02
C ALA A 177 -7.01 -14.33 12.04
N ARG A 178 -5.78 -13.95 12.33
CA ARG A 178 -4.65 -14.90 12.41
C ARG A 178 -4.83 -15.93 13.50
N ARG A 179 -5.38 -15.54 14.67
CA ARG A 179 -5.69 -16.47 15.75
C ARG A 179 -6.75 -17.49 15.33
N ASN A 180 -7.57 -17.14 14.36
CA ASN A 180 -8.62 -18.01 13.80
C ASN A 180 -8.17 -18.74 12.52
N GLY A 181 -6.88 -18.69 12.19
CA GLY A 181 -6.32 -19.45 11.09
C GLY A 181 -6.43 -18.80 9.71
N TYR A 182 -6.68 -17.50 9.66
CA TYR A 182 -6.81 -16.76 8.39
C TYR A 182 -5.59 -15.86 8.17
N ASP A 183 -5.26 -15.61 6.92
CA ASP A 183 -4.11 -14.80 6.53
C ASP A 183 -4.41 -13.31 6.60
N GLU A 184 -5.66 -12.93 6.29
CA GLU A 184 -6.04 -11.54 6.08
C GLU A 184 -7.50 -11.34 6.43
N ILE A 185 -7.94 -10.08 6.44
CA ILE A 185 -9.34 -9.72 6.68
C ILE A 185 -9.85 -8.82 5.54
N PHE A 186 -11.17 -8.84 5.36
CA PHE A 186 -11.90 -7.85 4.58
C PHE A 186 -12.78 -7.06 5.55
N PHE A 187 -12.66 -5.74 5.51
CA PHE A 187 -13.49 -4.85 6.33
C PHE A 187 -14.83 -4.59 5.65
N THR A 188 -15.84 -4.38 6.48
CA THR A 188 -17.15 -3.92 6.03
C THR A 188 -17.40 -2.50 6.53
N ASP A 189 -18.26 -1.78 5.84
CA ASP A 189 -18.77 -0.48 6.31
C ASP A 189 -19.98 -0.68 7.23
N GLU A 190 -20.59 0.40 7.70
CA GLU A 190 -21.74 0.37 8.61
C GLU A 190 -22.99 -0.28 8.00
N ASN A 191 -23.03 -0.47 6.69
CA ASN A 191 -24.13 -1.13 5.98
C ASN A 191 -23.80 -2.58 5.61
N GLY A 192 -22.65 -3.09 6.05
CA GLY A 192 -22.21 -4.46 5.78
C GLY A 192 -21.59 -4.66 4.39
N ASN A 193 -21.32 -3.58 3.66
CA ASN A 193 -20.66 -3.68 2.36
C ASN A 193 -19.15 -3.80 2.52
N ILE A 194 -18.53 -4.60 1.66
CA ILE A 194 -17.09 -4.84 1.65
C ILE A 194 -16.37 -3.54 1.21
N THR A 195 -15.33 -3.15 1.93
CA THR A 195 -14.54 -1.97 1.61
C THR A 195 -13.13 -2.34 1.14
N GLU A 196 -12.24 -2.63 2.07
CA GLU A 196 -10.84 -2.94 1.75
C GLU A 196 -10.25 -3.89 2.80
N SER A 197 -9.04 -4.35 2.57
CA SER A 197 -8.29 -5.16 3.51
C SER A 197 -7.42 -4.27 4.41
N THR A 198 -6.55 -4.85 5.22
CA THR A 198 -5.73 -4.09 6.19
C THR A 198 -4.77 -3.12 5.50
N THR A 199 -4.15 -3.56 4.39
CA THR A 199 -3.17 -2.77 3.65
C THR A 199 -3.38 -2.85 2.14
N SER A 200 -4.57 -3.30 1.69
CA SER A 200 -4.82 -3.63 0.28
C SER A 200 -6.24 -3.26 -0.12
N ASN A 201 -6.42 -2.93 -1.39
CA ASN A 201 -7.75 -2.79 -1.99
C ASN A 201 -8.24 -4.15 -2.49
N ILE A 202 -9.56 -4.29 -2.67
CA ILE A 202 -10.21 -5.55 -3.02
C ILE A 202 -10.84 -5.42 -4.40
N PHE A 203 -10.67 -6.44 -5.23
CA PHE A 203 -11.34 -6.59 -6.51
C PHE A 203 -12.04 -7.94 -6.56
N ILE A 204 -13.22 -7.96 -7.15
CA ILE A 204 -13.93 -9.20 -7.43
C ILE A 204 -14.27 -9.27 -8.93
N VAL A 205 -14.35 -10.49 -9.44
CA VAL A 205 -14.79 -10.77 -10.81
C VAL A 205 -16.11 -11.51 -10.68
N ASP A 206 -17.16 -10.97 -11.29
CA ASP A 206 -18.49 -11.59 -11.21
C ASP A 206 -18.65 -12.68 -12.29
N GLY A 207 -19.82 -13.31 -12.31
CA GLY A 207 -20.13 -14.40 -13.24
C GLY A 207 -20.12 -14.00 -14.72
N GLU A 208 -20.18 -12.70 -15.01
CA GLU A 208 -20.17 -12.16 -16.39
C GLU A 208 -18.80 -11.58 -16.77
N ASP A 209 -17.76 -11.86 -15.97
CA ASP A 209 -16.40 -11.37 -16.17
C ASP A 209 -16.29 -9.84 -16.04
N ASN A 210 -17.15 -9.21 -15.25
CA ASN A 210 -17.01 -7.81 -14.87
C ASN A 210 -16.08 -7.69 -13.66
N LEU A 211 -15.30 -6.61 -13.62
CA LEU A 211 -14.38 -6.30 -12.52
C LEU A 211 -15.05 -5.30 -11.58
N LEU A 212 -15.21 -5.67 -10.32
CA LEU A 212 -15.91 -4.84 -9.33
C LEU A 212 -14.95 -4.47 -8.19
N THR A 213 -15.05 -3.23 -7.71
CA THR A 213 -14.29 -2.78 -6.54
C THR A 213 -15.10 -1.71 -5.80
N ALA A 214 -14.82 -1.51 -4.52
CA ALA A 214 -15.49 -0.51 -3.69
C ALA A 214 -15.24 0.90 -4.24
N HIS A 215 -16.22 1.77 -4.04
CA HIS A 215 -16.13 3.16 -4.49
C HIS A 215 -14.93 3.85 -3.81
N GLU A 216 -14.27 4.73 -4.55
CA GLU A 216 -13.03 5.37 -4.09
C GLU A 216 -13.19 6.18 -2.80
N ASN A 217 -14.40 6.68 -2.50
CA ASN A 217 -14.62 7.46 -1.27
C ASN A 217 -14.67 6.59 0.00
N GLN A 218 -14.64 5.26 -0.12
CA GLN A 218 -14.73 4.33 1.01
C GLN A 218 -13.38 3.68 1.35
N VAL A 219 -12.35 3.93 0.55
CA VAL A 219 -11.09 3.18 0.63
C VAL A 219 -9.90 4.09 0.42
N LEU A 220 -8.71 3.58 0.71
CA LEU A 220 -7.46 4.26 0.34
C LEU A 220 -7.35 4.36 -1.18
N TYR A 221 -6.88 5.49 -1.68
CA TYR A 221 -6.56 5.67 -3.10
C TYR A 221 -5.29 4.88 -3.43
N GLY A 222 -5.41 3.56 -3.54
CA GLY A 222 -4.29 2.68 -3.83
C GLY A 222 -3.73 2.91 -5.23
N ILE A 223 -2.41 3.08 -5.33
CA ILE A 223 -1.75 3.29 -6.63
C ILE A 223 -1.86 2.00 -7.47
N THR A 224 -1.73 0.84 -6.84
CA THR A 224 -1.95 -0.44 -7.54
C THR A 224 -3.41 -0.58 -7.97
N ARG A 225 -4.37 -0.19 -7.12
CA ARG A 225 -5.79 -0.16 -7.49
C ARG A 225 -6.00 0.70 -8.74
N LYS A 226 -5.48 1.91 -8.74
CA LYS A 226 -5.56 2.83 -9.89
C LYS A 226 -5.00 2.15 -11.16
N SER A 227 -3.85 1.50 -11.02
CA SER A 227 -3.17 0.83 -12.13
C SER A 227 -4.01 -0.33 -12.69
N VAL A 228 -4.60 -1.15 -11.81
CA VAL A 228 -5.49 -2.25 -12.21
C VAL A 228 -6.68 -1.72 -13.01
N LEU A 229 -7.28 -0.61 -12.56
CA LEU A 229 -8.42 -0.01 -13.27
C LEU A 229 -8.00 0.50 -14.65
N GLU A 230 -6.83 1.12 -14.77
CA GLU A 230 -6.34 1.60 -16.07
C GLU A 230 -6.00 0.45 -17.01
N ILE A 231 -5.38 -0.62 -16.50
CA ILE A 231 -5.09 -1.83 -17.28
C ILE A 231 -6.40 -2.50 -17.74
N ALA A 232 -7.37 -2.63 -16.83
CA ALA A 232 -8.66 -3.27 -17.14
C ALA A 232 -9.40 -2.51 -18.25
N ARG A 233 -9.36 -1.17 -18.22
CA ARG A 233 -9.94 -0.37 -19.31
C ARG A 233 -9.25 -0.65 -20.64
N ASP A 234 -7.94 -0.76 -20.62
CA ASP A 234 -7.14 -1.06 -21.82
C ASP A 234 -7.44 -2.48 -22.38
N GLU A 235 -7.75 -3.41 -21.49
CA GLU A 235 -8.10 -4.79 -21.84
C GLU A 235 -9.60 -4.93 -22.20
N ASN A 236 -10.35 -3.83 -22.24
CA ASN A 236 -11.79 -3.80 -22.51
C ASN A 236 -12.59 -4.63 -21.49
N ILE A 237 -12.11 -4.69 -20.24
CA ILE A 237 -12.83 -5.33 -19.14
C ILE A 237 -13.81 -4.32 -18.57
N LYS A 238 -15.07 -4.72 -18.46
CA LYS A 238 -16.10 -3.85 -17.88
C LYS A 238 -15.87 -3.68 -16.38
N ILE A 239 -15.90 -2.44 -15.91
CA ILE A 239 -15.58 -2.07 -14.53
C ILE A 239 -16.83 -1.50 -13.85
N PHE A 240 -17.02 -1.89 -12.61
CA PHE A 240 -18.03 -1.34 -11.72
C PHE A 240 -17.35 -0.87 -10.41
N GLU A 241 -17.44 0.41 -10.12
CA GLU A 241 -16.97 0.98 -8.85
C GLU A 241 -18.21 1.36 -8.04
N GLY A 242 -18.41 0.71 -6.90
CA GLY A 242 -19.63 0.95 -6.12
C GLY A 242 -19.73 0.03 -4.90
N GLN A 243 -20.95 -0.20 -4.46
CA GLN A 243 -21.20 -1.04 -3.30
C GLN A 243 -20.91 -2.52 -3.61
N ILE A 244 -20.10 -3.15 -2.79
CA ILE A 244 -19.77 -4.57 -2.88
C ILE A 244 -20.48 -5.24 -1.69
N THR A 245 -21.65 -5.81 -1.96
CA THR A 245 -22.40 -6.54 -0.93
C THR A 245 -21.77 -7.89 -0.62
N LEU A 246 -22.13 -8.46 0.51
CA LEU A 246 -21.69 -9.82 0.85
C LEU A 246 -22.17 -10.83 -0.20
N ASP A 247 -23.34 -10.63 -0.76
CA ASP A 247 -23.86 -11.53 -1.80
C ASP A 247 -23.00 -11.45 -3.07
N LYS A 248 -22.62 -10.25 -3.50
CA LYS A 248 -21.71 -10.09 -4.64
C LYS A 248 -20.37 -10.80 -4.39
N LEU A 249 -19.86 -10.69 -3.16
CA LEU A 249 -18.61 -11.36 -2.80
C LEU A 249 -18.76 -12.88 -2.82
N LYS A 250 -19.85 -13.41 -2.27
CA LYS A 250 -20.13 -14.88 -2.23
C LYS A 250 -20.30 -15.46 -3.63
N ASP A 251 -20.87 -14.68 -4.55
CA ASP A 251 -21.12 -15.12 -5.92
C ASP A 251 -19.92 -14.85 -6.83
N ALA A 252 -18.84 -14.29 -6.31
CA ALA A 252 -17.67 -13.93 -7.10
C ALA A 252 -16.98 -15.16 -7.72
N LYS A 253 -16.62 -15.02 -8.96
CA LYS A 253 -15.88 -16.03 -9.73
C LYS A 253 -14.39 -16.02 -9.33
N GLU A 254 -13.85 -14.81 -9.09
CA GLU A 254 -12.48 -14.58 -8.63
C GLU A 254 -12.47 -13.43 -7.63
N VAL A 255 -11.52 -13.49 -6.69
CA VAL A 255 -11.28 -12.39 -5.76
C VAL A 255 -9.76 -12.20 -5.65
N PHE A 256 -9.30 -10.95 -5.67
CA PHE A 256 -7.89 -10.65 -5.43
C PHE A 256 -7.75 -9.32 -4.70
N ILE A 257 -6.60 -9.14 -4.07
CA ILE A 257 -6.24 -7.88 -3.42
C ILE A 257 -5.08 -7.23 -4.16
N THR A 258 -4.97 -5.90 -4.03
CA THR A 258 -3.89 -5.12 -4.65
C THR A 258 -3.18 -4.26 -3.62
N SER A 259 -1.85 -4.23 -3.71
CA SER A 259 -1.00 -3.40 -2.85
C SER A 259 0.36 -3.20 -3.49
N SER A 260 1.12 -2.24 -3.00
CA SER A 260 2.50 -2.03 -3.47
C SER A 260 3.42 -3.20 -3.12
N SER A 261 3.12 -3.94 -2.05
CA SER A 261 3.98 -5.07 -1.63
C SER A 261 3.70 -6.35 -2.40
N HIS A 262 2.45 -6.63 -2.76
CA HIS A 262 2.06 -7.87 -3.44
C HIS A 262 1.71 -7.66 -4.91
N ILE A 263 1.45 -6.44 -5.32
CA ILE A 263 0.86 -6.04 -6.59
C ILE A 263 -0.54 -6.65 -6.70
N ILE A 264 -0.67 -7.90 -7.12
CA ILE A 264 -1.95 -8.63 -7.20
C ILE A 264 -1.77 -9.97 -6.48
N CYS A 265 -2.64 -10.25 -5.51
CA CYS A 265 -2.60 -11.51 -4.77
C CYS A 265 -3.99 -12.14 -4.75
N PRO A 266 -4.17 -13.35 -5.31
CA PRO A 266 -5.47 -14.01 -5.32
C PRO A 266 -5.94 -14.40 -3.91
N VAL A 267 -7.25 -14.34 -3.71
CA VAL A 267 -7.93 -14.85 -2.51
C VAL A 267 -8.61 -16.16 -2.89
N VAL A 268 -8.31 -17.24 -2.18
CA VAL A 268 -8.84 -18.58 -2.51
C VAL A 268 -9.88 -19.07 -1.51
N LYS A 269 -9.97 -18.45 -0.35
CA LYS A 269 -10.93 -18.82 0.69
C LYS A 269 -11.44 -17.57 1.39
N ILE A 270 -12.75 -17.47 1.56
CA ILE A 270 -13.39 -16.35 2.29
C ILE A 270 -14.30 -16.99 3.34
N ASP A 271 -14.03 -16.71 4.61
CA ASP A 271 -14.63 -17.42 5.74
C ASP A 271 -14.47 -18.94 5.49
N ASN A 272 -15.54 -19.70 5.38
CA ASN A 272 -15.48 -21.14 5.15
C ASN A 272 -15.73 -21.54 3.69
N GLN A 273 -15.84 -20.56 2.79
CA GLN A 273 -16.16 -20.80 1.39
C GLN A 273 -14.91 -20.71 0.51
N LEU A 274 -14.66 -21.76 -0.29
CA LEU A 274 -13.60 -21.74 -1.30
C LEU A 274 -14.06 -20.97 -2.53
N ILE A 275 -13.17 -20.12 -3.04
CA ILE A 275 -13.36 -19.41 -4.30
C ILE A 275 -12.66 -20.24 -5.39
N SER A 276 -13.42 -20.71 -6.35
CA SER A 276 -12.87 -21.51 -7.45
C SER A 276 -12.17 -20.60 -8.45
N ASN A 277 -10.85 -20.65 -8.47
CA ASN A 277 -10.04 -19.96 -9.49
C ASN A 277 -9.77 -20.94 -10.63
N ASN A 278 -10.35 -20.65 -11.80
CA ASN A 278 -10.07 -21.42 -13.00
C ASN A 278 -8.92 -20.75 -13.75
N ASP A 279 -7.74 -21.33 -13.65
CA ASP A 279 -6.50 -20.76 -14.19
C ASP A 279 -6.56 -20.46 -15.69
N GLU A 280 -7.39 -21.18 -16.43
CA GLU A 280 -7.47 -21.01 -17.89
C GLU A 280 -8.21 -19.73 -18.32
N ARG A 281 -9.09 -19.18 -17.46
CA ARG A 281 -9.92 -18.02 -17.78
C ARG A 281 -9.85 -16.94 -16.72
N ASN A 282 -8.80 -16.93 -16.00
CA ASN A 282 -8.69 -16.10 -14.80
C ASN A 282 -8.29 -14.67 -15.17
N LEU A 283 -9.20 -13.72 -14.98
CA LEU A 283 -8.93 -12.29 -15.17
C LEU A 283 -7.77 -11.84 -14.29
N THR A 284 -7.67 -12.40 -13.10
CA THR A 284 -6.54 -12.13 -12.20
C THR A 284 -5.21 -12.42 -12.90
N ASN A 285 -5.11 -13.54 -13.61
CA ASN A 285 -3.89 -13.93 -14.31
C ASN A 285 -3.59 -13.00 -15.49
N ILE A 286 -4.62 -12.55 -16.21
CA ILE A 286 -4.46 -11.58 -17.31
C ILE A 286 -3.86 -10.28 -16.76
N LEU A 287 -4.41 -9.77 -15.66
CA LEU A 287 -3.94 -8.54 -15.02
C LEU A 287 -2.52 -8.70 -14.45
N LYS A 288 -2.22 -9.85 -13.83
CA LYS A 288 -0.89 -10.16 -13.32
C LYS A 288 0.15 -10.17 -14.44
N LYS A 289 -0.19 -10.82 -15.55
CA LYS A 289 0.69 -10.91 -16.73
C LYS A 289 0.96 -9.51 -17.30
N ARG A 290 -0.08 -8.69 -17.42
CA ARG A 290 0.07 -7.32 -17.92
C ARG A 290 0.95 -6.49 -16.96
N PHE A 291 0.74 -6.62 -15.67
CA PHE A 291 1.59 -5.96 -14.67
C PHE A 291 3.05 -6.39 -14.81
N SER A 292 3.29 -7.68 -15.02
CA SER A 292 4.66 -8.19 -15.20
C SER A 292 5.35 -7.56 -16.41
N LEU A 293 4.61 -7.39 -17.53
CA LEU A 293 5.15 -6.72 -18.72
C LEU A 293 5.48 -5.25 -18.41
N ILE A 294 4.61 -4.57 -17.70
CA ILE A 294 4.80 -3.15 -17.34
C ILE A 294 6.04 -3.00 -16.45
N THR A 295 6.13 -3.81 -15.38
CA THR A 295 7.23 -3.67 -14.41
C THR A 295 8.57 -4.14 -14.95
N SER A 296 8.57 -4.92 -16.05
CA SER A 296 9.79 -5.27 -16.78
C SER A 296 10.08 -4.32 -17.96
N CYS A 297 9.32 -3.24 -18.08
CA CYS A 297 9.45 -2.22 -19.15
C CYS A 297 9.22 -2.79 -20.54
N ASN A 298 8.35 -3.81 -20.65
CA ASN A 298 8.03 -4.48 -21.94
C ASN A 298 6.59 -4.19 -22.41
N ASP A 299 6.01 -3.08 -21.94
CA ASP A 299 4.65 -2.68 -22.31
C ASP A 299 4.66 -1.28 -22.90
N UNK A 300 4.43 -1.23 -23.89
CA UNK A 300 4.48 -0.13 -24.64
C UNK A 300 3.71 0.97 -24.22
N LYS A 301 2.46 0.65 -23.81
CA LYS A 301 1.48 1.66 -23.43
C LYS A 301 1.78 2.27 -22.05
N PHE A 302 2.21 1.46 -21.09
CA PHE A 302 2.36 1.88 -19.71
C PHE A 302 3.82 1.97 -19.23
N ASN A 303 4.80 1.95 -20.14
CA ASN A 303 6.21 2.12 -19.75
C ASN A 303 6.48 3.42 -19.01
N HIS A 304 5.68 4.45 -19.26
CA HIS A 304 5.81 5.74 -18.57
C HIS A 304 5.52 5.66 -17.07
N TRP A 305 4.94 4.54 -16.60
CA TRP A 305 4.77 4.32 -15.15
C TRP A 305 6.08 3.93 -14.48
N MET A 306 7.07 3.49 -15.25
CA MET A 306 8.38 3.05 -14.74
C MET A 306 9.37 4.19 -14.89
N GLU A 307 9.64 4.85 -13.80
CA GLU A 307 10.51 6.02 -13.81
C GLU A 307 11.98 5.68 -13.53
N UNK A 308 12.82 5.59 -14.43
CA UNK A 308 14.09 5.22 -14.37
C UNK A 308 14.77 6.12 -13.52
N ILE A 309 15.91 5.77 -12.96
CA ILE A 309 16.81 6.53 -12.10
C ILE A 309 18.27 6.51 -12.57
#